data_fba85309c95cf47625cd268d176d32ea
#
_entry.id   fba85309c95cf47625cd268d176d32ea
#
_cell.length_a   1.000
_cell.length_b   1.000
_cell.length_c   1.000
_cell.angle_alpha   90.00
_cell.angle_beta   90.00
_cell.angle_gamma   90.00
#
_symmetry.space_group_name_H-M   'P 1'
#
loop_
_entity.id
_entity.type
_entity.pdbx_description
1 polymer ?
#
loop_
_entity_poly.entity_id
_entity_poly.type
_entity_poly.pdbx_seq_one_letter_code
_entity_poly.pdbx_strand_id
1 'polypeptide(L)'
;LCAFYKQAVKKGKIQGHDIFRLVNKTPAPKLATQQFPSIAELRYLQTLNLNKSQDFARDMFLFSLYARGMNYVDMAYLKKSNVKDGMLTYISHTSDNNPAVTIKWDKAMQQIADKYTSDTEYMFPIITKEGNADETEQIKRSRHNVVYNLRSIGKLYKFSVSPTIAMTKDLWRKIMDEVSVSEVI
;
A
#
# COMPACT_ATOMS: atom_id res chain seq x y z
N LEU A 1 18.53 2.28 -20.88
CA LEU A 1 19.10 3.55 -21.35
C LEU A 1 20.62 3.43 -21.59
N CYS A 2 21.43 2.89 -20.64
CA CYS A 2 22.88 2.74 -20.79
C CYS A 2 23.30 1.90 -22.00
N ALA A 3 22.60 0.80 -22.30
CA ALA A 3 22.91 -0.08 -23.42
C ALA A 3 22.70 0.59 -24.77
N PHE A 4 21.62 1.33 -24.94
CA PHE A 4 21.32 2.09 -26.17
C PHE A 4 22.33 3.20 -26.41
N TYR A 5 22.73 3.92 -25.37
CA TYR A 5 23.76 4.96 -25.48
C TYR A 5 25.11 4.39 -25.92
N LYS A 6 25.58 3.33 -25.26
CA LYS A 6 26.83 2.65 -25.64
C LYS A 6 26.82 2.14 -27.09
N GLN A 7 25.66 1.64 -27.55
CA GLN A 7 25.52 1.19 -28.93
C GLN A 7 25.51 2.35 -29.93
N ALA A 8 24.91 3.50 -29.59
CA ALA A 8 24.93 4.70 -30.43
C ALA A 8 26.30 5.32 -30.54
N VAL A 9 27.10 5.34 -29.46
CA VAL A 9 28.51 5.78 -29.48
C VAL A 9 29.34 4.81 -30.32
N LYS A 10 29.19 3.50 -30.17
CA LYS A 10 29.91 2.47 -30.94
C LYS A 10 29.60 2.54 -32.44
N LYS A 11 28.38 3.01 -32.81
CA LYS A 11 27.98 3.21 -34.22
C LYS A 11 28.35 4.59 -34.76
N GLY A 12 29.10 5.42 -34.03
CA GLY A 12 29.53 6.74 -34.45
C GLY A 12 28.42 7.77 -34.62
N LYS A 13 27.18 7.47 -34.10
CA LYS A 13 26.03 8.35 -34.23
C LYS A 13 26.04 9.54 -33.28
N ILE A 14 26.83 9.46 -32.20
CA ILE A 14 27.01 10.54 -31.20
C ILE A 14 28.45 10.51 -30.68
N GLN A 15 29.02 11.69 -30.40
CA GLN A 15 30.32 11.78 -29.74
C GLN A 15 30.16 11.33 -28.28
N GLY A 16 30.99 10.35 -27.87
CA GLY A 16 30.93 9.78 -26.58
C GLY A 16 31.52 10.68 -25.49
N HIS A 17 30.71 11.50 -24.88
CA HIS A 17 31.05 12.03 -23.57
C HIS A 17 30.62 11.00 -22.52
N ASP A 18 31.50 10.59 -21.62
CA ASP A 18 31.19 9.59 -20.59
C ASP A 18 30.36 10.20 -19.44
N ILE A 19 29.13 10.61 -19.79
CA ILE A 19 28.18 11.20 -18.86
C ILE A 19 27.83 10.23 -17.72
N PHE A 20 28.01 8.91 -17.94
CA PHE A 20 27.78 7.89 -16.91
C PHE A 20 28.93 7.77 -15.90
N ARG A 21 30.12 8.30 -16.21
CA ARG A 21 31.23 8.36 -15.26
C ARG A 21 30.96 9.32 -14.09
N LEU A 22 30.14 10.35 -14.32
CA LEU A 22 29.68 11.27 -13.28
C LEU A 22 28.53 10.68 -12.44
N VAL A 23 27.65 9.90 -13.06
CA VAL A 23 26.50 9.26 -12.36
C VAL A 23 26.97 8.11 -11.45
N ASN A 24 28.02 7.39 -11.84
CA ASN A 24 28.56 6.29 -11.01
C ASN A 24 29.40 6.75 -9.80
N LYS A 25 29.66 8.07 -9.67
CA LYS A 25 30.42 8.63 -8.53
C LYS A 25 29.55 9.11 -7.38
N THR A 26 28.25 9.22 -7.56
CA THR A 26 27.36 9.40 -6.42
C THR A 26 27.21 8.06 -5.72
N PRO A 27 27.69 7.91 -4.47
CA PRO A 27 27.37 6.72 -3.71
C PRO A 27 25.84 6.57 -3.73
N ALA A 28 25.36 5.36 -4.05
CA ALA A 28 23.94 5.09 -3.94
C ALA A 28 23.49 5.62 -2.59
N PRO A 29 22.42 6.44 -2.52
CA PRO A 29 21.94 6.92 -1.23
C PRO A 29 21.80 5.65 -0.37
N LYS A 30 22.49 5.62 0.79
CA LYS A 30 22.27 4.55 1.78
C LYS A 30 20.77 4.45 1.88
N LEU A 31 20.19 3.29 1.50
CA LEU A 31 18.78 3.06 1.71
C LEU A 31 18.55 3.42 3.18
N ALA A 32 17.87 4.54 3.41
CA ALA A 32 17.45 4.89 4.75
C ALA A 32 16.65 3.68 5.22
N THR A 33 17.09 3.05 6.30
CA THR A 33 16.42 1.88 6.85
C THR A 33 14.99 2.29 7.04
N GLN A 34 14.07 1.72 6.25
CA GLN A 34 12.68 2.13 6.28
C GLN A 34 12.16 1.90 7.69
N GLN A 35 11.79 2.98 8.36
CA GLN A 35 11.26 2.93 9.71
C GLN A 35 9.77 2.56 9.64
N PHE A 36 9.33 1.73 10.56
CA PHE A 36 7.94 1.30 10.69
C PHE A 36 7.44 1.55 12.10
N PRO A 37 6.13 1.76 12.29
CA PRO A 37 5.53 1.71 13.62
C PRO A 37 5.84 0.37 14.30
N SER A 38 6.10 0.40 15.58
CA SER A 38 6.29 -0.81 16.39
C SER A 38 4.99 -1.62 16.49
N ILE A 39 5.09 -2.91 16.81
CA ILE A 39 3.91 -3.77 17.05
C ILE A 39 3.03 -3.19 18.17
N ALA A 40 3.64 -2.61 19.20
CA ALA A 40 2.90 -1.94 20.28
C ALA A 40 2.09 -0.73 19.76
N GLU A 41 2.68 0.09 18.90
CA GLU A 41 1.97 1.20 18.26
C GLU A 41 0.86 0.73 17.33
N LEU A 42 1.05 -0.37 16.60
CA LEU A 42 0.00 -0.96 15.75
C LEU A 42 -1.18 -1.46 16.59
N ARG A 43 -0.92 -2.11 17.72
CA ARG A 43 -1.97 -2.53 18.66
C ARG A 43 -2.69 -1.32 19.26
N TYR A 44 -1.94 -0.30 19.64
CA TYR A 44 -2.51 0.95 20.15
C TYR A 44 -3.38 1.64 19.10
N LEU A 45 -2.94 1.68 17.84
CA LEU A 45 -3.72 2.24 16.73
C LEU A 45 -5.12 1.61 16.61
N GLN A 46 -5.24 0.30 16.86
CA GLN A 46 -6.51 -0.41 16.81
C GLN A 46 -7.50 0.04 17.90
N THR A 47 -7.01 0.50 19.05
CA THR A 47 -7.83 0.86 20.20
C THR A 47 -8.23 2.34 20.26
N LEU A 48 -7.69 3.16 19.36
CA LEU A 48 -7.93 4.61 19.36
C LEU A 48 -9.39 4.95 19.09
N ASN A 49 -9.94 5.84 19.90
CA ASN A 49 -11.22 6.48 19.61
C ASN A 49 -11.00 7.66 18.66
N LEU A 50 -11.40 7.49 17.41
CA LEU A 50 -11.12 8.40 16.31
C LEU A 50 -12.40 9.00 15.75
N ASN A 51 -12.30 10.19 15.13
CA ASN A 51 -13.42 10.70 14.34
C ASN A 51 -13.62 9.87 13.06
N LYS A 52 -14.78 10.00 12.42
CA LYS A 52 -15.18 9.18 11.26
C LYS A 52 -14.13 9.11 10.13
N SER A 53 -13.48 10.23 9.82
CA SER A 53 -12.49 10.28 8.73
C SER A 53 -11.16 9.62 9.12
N GLN A 54 -10.75 9.78 10.38
CA GLN A 54 -9.57 9.13 10.92
C GLN A 54 -9.81 7.61 11.12
N ASP A 55 -11.01 7.22 11.57
CA ASP A 55 -11.40 5.82 11.71
C ASP A 55 -11.34 5.10 10.36
N PHE A 56 -11.91 5.70 9.32
CA PHE A 56 -11.79 5.18 7.95
C PHE A 56 -10.32 5.05 7.50
N ALA A 57 -9.51 6.08 7.74
CA ALA A 57 -8.10 6.04 7.35
C ALA A 57 -7.31 4.95 8.07
N ARG A 58 -7.53 4.78 9.39
CA ARG A 58 -6.97 3.69 10.17
C ARG A 58 -7.38 2.33 9.61
N ASP A 59 -8.66 2.14 9.34
CA ASP A 59 -9.21 0.88 8.88
C ASP A 59 -8.68 0.51 7.48
N MET A 60 -8.49 1.49 6.59
CA MET A 60 -7.83 1.25 5.30
C MET A 60 -6.37 0.84 5.46
N PHE A 61 -5.64 1.44 6.40
CA PHE A 61 -4.27 1.03 6.71
C PHE A 61 -4.21 -0.39 7.26
N LEU A 62 -5.05 -0.71 8.24
CA LEU A 62 -5.10 -2.05 8.84
C LEU A 62 -5.56 -3.10 7.83
N PHE A 63 -6.57 -2.81 7.04
CA PHE A 63 -7.03 -3.72 6.00
C PHE A 63 -5.92 -4.01 4.98
N SER A 64 -5.23 -2.98 4.50
CA SER A 64 -4.07 -3.15 3.62
C SER A 64 -3.01 -4.06 4.25
N LEU A 65 -2.70 -3.87 5.53
CA LEU A 65 -1.73 -4.69 6.26
C LEU A 65 -2.17 -6.16 6.35
N TYR A 66 -3.42 -6.43 6.75
CA TYR A 66 -3.98 -7.78 6.82
C TYR A 66 -4.08 -8.44 5.44
N ALA A 67 -4.35 -7.65 4.41
CA ALA A 67 -4.35 -8.09 3.02
C ALA A 67 -2.92 -8.16 2.40
N ARG A 68 -1.88 -8.38 3.23
CA ARG A 68 -0.48 -8.55 2.83
C ARG A 68 0.11 -7.38 2.07
N GLY A 69 -0.34 -6.17 2.39
CA GLY A 69 0.11 -4.94 1.74
C GLY A 69 -0.63 -4.64 0.43
N MET A 70 -1.91 -4.97 0.36
CA MET A 70 -2.76 -4.56 -0.77
C MET A 70 -2.69 -3.06 -0.96
N ASN A 71 -2.47 -2.60 -2.19
CA ASN A 71 -2.41 -1.17 -2.45
C ASN A 71 -3.81 -0.52 -2.45
N TYR A 72 -3.82 0.82 -2.40
CA TYR A 72 -5.06 1.57 -2.25
C TYR A 72 -5.99 1.47 -3.47
N VAL A 73 -5.42 1.33 -4.67
CA VAL A 73 -6.20 1.19 -5.91
C VAL A 73 -6.91 -0.16 -5.93
N ASP A 74 -6.20 -1.24 -5.55
CA ASP A 74 -6.79 -2.58 -5.48
C ASP A 74 -7.90 -2.63 -4.41
N MET A 75 -7.73 -1.95 -3.26
CA MET A 75 -8.80 -1.81 -2.26
C MET A 75 -10.02 -1.06 -2.81
N ALA A 76 -9.81 -0.04 -3.66
CA ALA A 76 -10.91 0.73 -4.23
C ALA A 76 -11.80 -0.09 -5.17
N TYR A 77 -11.19 -1.00 -5.94
CA TYR A 77 -11.91 -1.89 -6.86
C TYR A 77 -12.32 -3.22 -6.24
N LEU A 78 -12.05 -3.42 -4.94
CA LEU A 78 -12.39 -4.65 -4.25
C LEU A 78 -13.89 -4.79 -4.08
N LYS A 79 -14.47 -5.91 -4.57
CA LYS A 79 -15.89 -6.22 -4.48
C LYS A 79 -16.17 -7.21 -3.35
N LYS A 80 -17.38 -7.17 -2.80
CA LYS A 80 -17.84 -8.18 -1.83
C LYS A 80 -17.78 -9.59 -2.41
N SER A 81 -18.06 -9.74 -3.71
CA SER A 81 -17.99 -11.02 -4.44
C SER A 81 -16.58 -11.59 -4.60
N ASN A 82 -15.54 -10.81 -4.31
CA ASN A 82 -14.15 -11.30 -4.30
C ASN A 82 -13.86 -12.23 -3.10
N VAL A 83 -14.72 -12.23 -2.08
CA VAL A 83 -14.61 -13.13 -0.91
C VAL A 83 -15.50 -14.35 -1.12
N LYS A 84 -14.89 -15.53 -1.25
CA LYS A 84 -15.58 -16.81 -1.40
C LYS A 84 -14.82 -17.90 -0.63
N ASP A 85 -15.55 -18.78 0.03
CA ASP A 85 -14.99 -19.97 0.70
C ASP A 85 -13.82 -19.64 1.66
N GLY A 86 -13.89 -18.51 2.36
CA GLY A 86 -12.84 -18.06 3.27
C GLY A 86 -11.57 -17.56 2.58
N MET A 87 -11.64 -17.29 1.29
CA MET A 87 -10.54 -16.73 0.51
C MET A 87 -10.96 -15.42 -0.14
N LEU A 88 -10.01 -14.47 -0.19
CA LEU A 88 -10.11 -13.24 -0.96
C LEU A 88 -9.29 -13.39 -2.24
N THR A 89 -9.95 -13.28 -3.40
CA THR A 89 -9.28 -13.31 -4.71
C THR A 89 -9.58 -12.03 -5.48
N TYR A 90 -8.55 -11.33 -5.91
CA TYR A 90 -8.66 -10.09 -6.68
C TYR A 90 -7.59 -9.99 -7.75
N ILE A 91 -7.84 -9.14 -8.76
CA ILE A 91 -6.85 -8.80 -9.79
C ILE A 91 -6.07 -7.56 -9.34
N SER A 92 -4.75 -7.63 -9.30
CA SER A 92 -3.93 -6.48 -8.97
C SER A 92 -3.84 -5.52 -10.15
N HIS A 93 -4.31 -4.29 -9.98
CA HIS A 93 -4.28 -3.23 -11.00
C HIS A 93 -2.93 -2.47 -11.05
N THR A 94 -2.03 -2.76 -10.13
CA THR A 94 -0.77 -2.01 -9.97
C THR A 94 0.47 -2.87 -10.21
N SER A 95 0.30 -4.15 -10.48
CA SER A 95 1.39 -5.06 -10.83
C SER A 95 1.40 -5.32 -12.34
N ASP A 96 2.59 -5.53 -12.91
CA ASP A 96 2.71 -5.92 -14.31
C ASP A 96 1.91 -7.19 -14.59
N ASN A 97 1.23 -7.21 -15.74
CA ASN A 97 0.35 -8.31 -16.17
C ASN A 97 -0.90 -8.57 -15.30
N ASN A 98 -1.28 -7.64 -14.41
CA ASN A 98 -2.49 -7.73 -13.59
C ASN A 98 -2.71 -9.13 -12.98
N PRO A 99 -1.80 -9.65 -12.17
CA PRO A 99 -1.89 -11.00 -11.64
C PRO A 99 -3.08 -11.16 -10.70
N ALA A 100 -3.71 -12.33 -10.73
CA ALA A 100 -4.66 -12.72 -9.72
C ALA A 100 -3.93 -13.01 -8.41
N VAL A 101 -4.39 -12.39 -7.32
CA VAL A 101 -3.86 -12.58 -5.97
C VAL A 101 -4.92 -13.24 -5.12
N THR A 102 -4.56 -14.35 -4.47
CA THR A 102 -5.45 -15.05 -3.55
C THR A 102 -4.82 -15.10 -2.16
N ILE A 103 -5.57 -14.65 -1.16
CA ILE A 103 -5.15 -14.64 0.25
C ILE A 103 -6.26 -15.19 1.12
N LYS A 104 -5.90 -15.72 2.30
CA LYS A 104 -6.89 -16.16 3.29
C LYS A 104 -7.66 -14.94 3.81
N TRP A 105 -9.00 -15.06 3.82
CA TRP A 105 -9.87 -14.07 4.46
C TRP A 105 -9.93 -14.34 5.95
N ASP A 106 -9.60 -13.38 6.77
CA ASP A 106 -9.60 -13.54 8.22
C ASP A 106 -10.68 -12.67 8.90
N LYS A 107 -10.87 -12.93 10.19
CA LYS A 107 -11.88 -12.25 11.02
C LYS A 107 -11.61 -10.74 11.13
N ALA A 108 -10.35 -10.31 11.14
CA ALA A 108 -10.01 -8.90 11.27
C ALA A 108 -10.36 -8.12 9.99
N MET A 109 -10.14 -8.73 8.81
CA MET A 109 -10.59 -8.16 7.53
C MET A 109 -12.10 -8.08 7.46
N GLN A 110 -12.81 -9.13 7.89
CA GLN A 110 -14.28 -9.15 7.95
C GLN A 110 -14.83 -8.03 8.85
N GLN A 111 -14.29 -7.87 10.04
CA GLN A 111 -14.70 -6.82 10.98
C GLN A 111 -14.55 -5.41 10.39
N ILE A 112 -13.50 -5.17 9.63
CA ILE A 112 -13.33 -3.89 8.94
C ILE A 112 -14.34 -3.75 7.80
N ALA A 113 -14.52 -4.77 6.97
CA ALA A 113 -15.46 -4.74 5.86
C ALA A 113 -16.90 -4.50 6.31
N ASP A 114 -17.31 -5.11 7.42
CA ASP A 114 -18.67 -4.99 7.99
C ASP A 114 -19.00 -3.58 8.52
N LYS A 115 -17.99 -2.75 8.79
CA LYS A 115 -18.20 -1.36 9.21
C LYS A 115 -18.70 -0.45 8.08
N TYR A 116 -18.47 -0.85 6.83
CA TYR A 116 -18.72 -0.01 5.69
C TYR A 116 -19.83 -0.56 4.80
N THR A 117 -20.82 0.28 4.57
CA THR A 117 -21.83 0.06 3.54
C THR A 117 -21.48 0.91 2.31
N SER A 118 -21.59 0.33 1.14
CA SER A 118 -21.41 1.02 -0.13
C SER A 118 -22.69 0.85 -0.97
N ASP A 119 -23.14 1.89 -1.60
CA ASP A 119 -24.26 1.88 -2.56
C ASP A 119 -23.82 1.31 -3.92
N THR A 120 -22.52 0.98 -4.05
CA THR A 120 -21.90 0.37 -5.21
C THR A 120 -21.58 -1.10 -4.95
N GLU A 121 -21.15 -1.84 -5.99
CA GLU A 121 -20.68 -3.23 -5.83
C GLU A 121 -19.35 -3.35 -5.06
N TYR A 122 -18.65 -2.22 -4.85
CA TYR A 122 -17.36 -2.21 -4.17
C TYR A 122 -17.50 -2.38 -2.65
N MET A 123 -16.49 -2.99 -2.05
CA MET A 123 -16.48 -3.32 -0.62
C MET A 123 -16.39 -2.05 0.26
N PHE A 124 -15.62 -1.06 -0.18
CA PHE A 124 -15.38 0.17 0.56
C PHE A 124 -15.94 1.39 -0.17
N PRO A 125 -16.42 2.42 0.54
CA PRO A 125 -16.98 3.64 -0.05
C PRO A 125 -15.87 4.59 -0.57
N ILE A 126 -14.93 4.05 -1.35
CA ILE A 126 -13.87 4.80 -2.02
C ILE A 126 -14.39 5.33 -3.36
N ILE A 127 -15.04 4.46 -4.13
CA ILE A 127 -15.77 4.79 -5.34
C ILE A 127 -17.26 4.80 -4.97
N THR A 128 -17.89 5.96 -5.03
CA THR A 128 -19.29 6.16 -4.67
C THR A 128 -20.20 6.28 -5.88
N LYS A 129 -19.62 6.47 -7.07
CA LYS A 129 -20.33 6.54 -8.35
C LYS A 129 -19.58 5.70 -9.36
N GLU A 130 -20.16 4.57 -9.76
CA GLU A 130 -19.62 3.64 -10.73
C GLU A 130 -19.80 4.12 -12.18
N GLY A 131 -18.95 3.58 -13.07
CA GLY A 131 -19.11 3.73 -14.52
C GLY A 131 -18.80 5.12 -15.06
N ASN A 132 -18.27 6.00 -14.26
CA ASN A 132 -17.89 7.35 -14.64
C ASN A 132 -16.39 7.46 -14.90
N ALA A 133 -16.01 8.28 -15.90
CA ALA A 133 -14.63 8.71 -16.12
C ALA A 133 -13.95 9.30 -14.86
N ASP A 134 -14.70 9.46 -13.79
CA ASP A 134 -14.34 10.09 -12.52
C ASP A 134 -13.90 9.09 -11.42
N GLU A 135 -13.93 7.76 -11.64
CA GLU A 135 -13.50 6.78 -10.63
C GLU A 135 -12.04 7.01 -10.19
N THR A 136 -11.17 7.26 -11.14
CA THR A 136 -9.75 7.56 -10.85
C THR A 136 -9.61 8.80 -9.96
N GLU A 137 -10.40 9.82 -10.20
CA GLU A 137 -10.38 11.05 -9.39
C GLU A 137 -10.99 10.82 -8.00
N GLN A 138 -12.05 10.00 -7.89
CA GLN A 138 -12.60 9.59 -6.59
C GLN A 138 -11.56 8.84 -5.76
N ILE A 139 -10.85 7.87 -6.36
CA ILE A 139 -9.76 7.11 -5.72
C ILE A 139 -8.65 8.08 -5.25
N LYS A 140 -8.25 9.01 -6.09
CA LYS A 140 -7.18 9.97 -5.80
C LYS A 140 -7.57 10.90 -4.64
N ARG A 141 -8.77 11.44 -4.62
CA ARG A 141 -9.30 12.28 -3.52
C ARG A 141 -9.38 11.49 -2.21
N SER A 142 -9.96 10.30 -2.27
CA SER A 142 -10.08 9.43 -1.09
C SER A 142 -8.70 9.04 -0.54
N ARG A 143 -7.76 8.67 -1.41
CA ARG A 143 -6.37 8.39 -1.02
C ARG A 143 -5.70 9.59 -0.35
N HIS A 144 -5.90 10.80 -0.89
CA HIS A 144 -5.37 12.02 -0.29
C HIS A 144 -5.88 12.20 1.14
N ASN A 145 -7.18 12.03 1.35
CA ASN A 145 -7.81 12.14 2.66
C ASN A 145 -7.28 11.09 3.65
N VAL A 146 -7.12 9.85 3.20
CA VAL A 146 -6.54 8.77 4.01
C VAL A 146 -5.11 9.10 4.43
N VAL A 147 -4.26 9.54 3.50
CA VAL A 147 -2.87 9.92 3.79
C VAL A 147 -2.82 11.07 4.79
N TYR A 148 -3.67 12.10 4.61
CA TYR A 148 -3.75 13.23 5.53
C TYR A 148 -4.14 12.78 6.95
N ASN A 149 -5.19 11.97 7.07
CA ASN A 149 -5.69 11.50 8.36
C ASN A 149 -4.70 10.57 9.07
N LEU A 150 -4.03 9.66 8.36
CA LEU A 150 -2.98 8.81 8.93
C LEU A 150 -1.81 9.64 9.49
N ARG A 151 -1.39 10.67 8.77
CA ARG A 151 -0.37 11.61 9.26
C ARG A 151 -0.84 12.38 10.51
N SER A 152 -2.11 12.80 10.50
CA SER A 152 -2.72 13.47 11.66
C SER A 152 -2.74 12.56 12.89
N ILE A 153 -3.14 11.30 12.74
CA ILE A 153 -3.11 10.28 13.79
C ILE A 153 -1.67 10.12 14.31
N GLY A 154 -0.70 9.91 13.42
CA GLY A 154 0.70 9.74 13.81
C GLY A 154 1.24 10.90 14.64
N LYS A 155 0.89 12.14 14.29
CA LYS A 155 1.28 13.34 15.04
C LYS A 155 0.54 13.46 16.38
N LEU A 156 -0.79 13.28 16.36
CA LEU A 156 -1.64 13.47 17.54
C LEU A 156 -1.30 12.47 18.64
N TYR A 157 -1.08 11.23 18.28
CA TYR A 157 -0.78 10.13 19.20
C TYR A 157 0.70 9.81 19.32
N LYS A 158 1.58 10.68 18.79
CA LYS A 158 3.05 10.63 18.93
C LYS A 158 3.65 9.28 18.50
N PHE A 159 3.19 8.74 17.37
CA PHE A 159 3.80 7.55 16.79
C PHE A 159 5.25 7.83 16.39
N SER A 160 6.13 6.88 16.59
CA SER A 160 7.54 6.95 16.16
C SER A 160 7.65 7.20 14.65
N VAL A 161 6.76 6.58 13.89
CA VAL A 161 6.59 6.78 12.45
C VAL A 161 5.10 6.86 12.12
N SER A 162 4.67 7.90 11.42
CA SER A 162 3.28 8.00 10.98
C SER A 162 2.91 6.86 10.02
N PRO A 163 1.82 6.12 10.25
CA PRO A 163 1.38 5.05 9.35
C PRO A 163 1.11 5.57 7.94
N THR A 164 1.42 4.77 6.93
CA THR A 164 1.07 5.04 5.52
C THR A 164 0.71 3.75 4.79
N ILE A 165 -0.22 3.81 3.82
CA ILE A 165 -0.56 2.63 3.02
C ILE A 165 0.66 2.09 2.26
N ALA A 166 1.55 2.97 1.81
CA ALA A 166 2.72 2.56 1.03
C ALA A 166 3.67 1.64 1.80
N MET A 167 3.71 1.73 3.14
CA MET A 167 4.61 0.90 3.95
C MET A 167 4.04 -0.48 4.28
N THR A 168 2.75 -0.72 4.09
CA THR A 168 2.07 -1.93 4.61
C THR A 168 2.65 -3.23 4.05
N LYS A 169 3.08 -3.23 2.79
CA LYS A 169 3.70 -4.40 2.14
C LYS A 169 5.02 -4.80 2.79
N ASP A 170 5.89 -3.84 3.03
CA ASP A 170 7.20 -4.09 3.64
C ASP A 170 7.07 -4.31 5.15
N LEU A 171 6.13 -3.62 5.80
CA LEU A 171 5.78 -3.86 7.20
C LEU A 171 5.23 -5.27 7.41
N TRP A 172 4.34 -5.75 6.53
CA TRP A 172 3.83 -7.11 6.58
C TRP A 172 4.96 -8.14 6.45
N ARG A 173 5.88 -7.96 5.48
CA ARG A 173 7.04 -8.83 5.31
C ARG A 173 7.88 -8.88 6.57
N LYS A 174 8.21 -7.71 7.13
CA LYS A 174 8.98 -7.61 8.37
C LYS A 174 8.32 -8.39 9.52
N ILE A 175 7.00 -8.23 9.71
CA ILE A 175 6.26 -8.95 10.75
C ILE A 175 6.33 -10.46 10.51
N MET A 176 6.17 -10.92 9.27
CA MET A 176 6.24 -12.36 8.95
C MET A 176 7.63 -12.92 9.18
N ASP A 177 8.69 -12.18 8.84
CA ASP A 177 10.08 -12.59 9.08
C ASP A 177 10.34 -12.72 10.60
N GLU A 178 9.87 -11.75 11.42
CA GLU A 178 10.01 -11.79 12.88
C GLU A 178 9.24 -12.97 13.51
N VAL A 179 8.04 -13.30 13.03
CA VAL A 179 7.24 -14.43 13.50
C VAL A 179 7.90 -15.75 13.13
N SER A 180 8.38 -15.90 11.89
CA SER A 180 9.04 -17.12 11.43
C SER A 180 10.31 -17.45 12.23
N VAL A 181 11.05 -16.42 12.66
CA VAL A 181 12.24 -16.60 13.50
C VAL A 181 11.87 -17.04 14.92
N SER A 182 10.73 -16.56 15.47
CA SER A 182 10.29 -16.93 16.82
C SER A 182 9.67 -18.33 16.92
N GLU A 183 9.27 -18.94 15.81
CA GLU A 183 8.76 -20.32 15.77
C GLU A 183 9.86 -21.38 15.61
N VAL A 184 11.09 -20.99 15.36
CA VAL A 184 12.24 -21.89 15.12
C VAL A 184 13.13 -22.03 16.37
N ILE A 185 12.88 -21.28 17.44
CA ILE A 185 13.60 -21.35 18.72
C ILE A 185 12.72 -22.02 19.77
#